data_5911cb7ced1df955d9baefc0c68c1d9f
#
_entry.id   5911cb7ced1df955d9baefc0c68c1d9f
#
_cell.length_a   1.000
_cell.length_b   1.000
_cell.length_c   1.000
_cell.angle_alpha   90.00
_cell.angle_beta   90.00
_cell.angle_gamma   90.00
#
_symmetry.space_group_name_H-M   'P 1'
#
loop_
_entity.id
_entity.type
_entity.pdbx_description
1 polymer ?
#
loop_
_entity_poly.entity_id
_entity_poly.type
_entity_poly.pdbx_seq_one_letter_code
_entity_poly.pdbx_strand_id
1 'polypeptide(L)'
;SAASDVYKRQDAFWPGPLTMIVWKNEKVPYETTGGMDTVAIRMPNHPVALALIDESGCMIAAPSANTSGKPSPTEAGHVALDLDGKIPMILDGGPVGIGIESTIIDLTEKVPMILRPGYITKEMLEEVLGEEVRIDPGIIASDSTKKPKAPGMKYKHYAPKADLVLVEGEQEAVVAEINALVRKKQAAGLKVGVVATDETESLYQADYVVTIGARSDEDAIARHLYKILREFDDWNVDAIYSESFATPRIGQAIMNRLLKAAGHQVIPV
;
A
#
# COMPACT_ATOMS: atom_id res chain seq x y z
N SER A 1 -2.33 20.77 -23.33
CA SER A 1 -1.48 21.53 -22.38
C SER A 1 -1.57 20.89 -21.01
N ALA A 2 -0.55 21.01 -20.16
CA ALA A 2 -0.51 20.40 -18.82
C ALA A 2 -1.80 20.68 -17.99
N ALA A 3 -2.41 21.84 -18.14
CA ALA A 3 -3.67 22.16 -17.49
C ALA A 3 -4.85 21.29 -18.01
N SER A 4 -4.96 21.07 -19.33
CA SER A 4 -6.04 20.22 -19.89
C SER A 4 -5.89 18.76 -19.44
N ASP A 5 -4.68 18.30 -19.21
CA ASP A 5 -4.41 16.92 -18.81
C ASP A 5 -4.70 16.68 -17.32
N VAL A 6 -4.52 17.69 -16.46
CA VAL A 6 -4.98 17.67 -15.07
C VAL A 6 -6.50 17.52 -15.00
N TYR A 7 -7.25 18.32 -15.76
CA TYR A 7 -8.72 18.27 -15.78
C TYR A 7 -9.25 16.90 -16.26
N LYS A 8 -8.70 16.34 -17.34
CA LYS A 8 -9.10 15.00 -17.80
C LYS A 8 -8.96 13.93 -16.73
N ARG A 9 -7.89 13.97 -15.93
CA ARG A 9 -7.67 13.03 -14.82
C ARG A 9 -8.62 13.26 -13.66
N GLN A 10 -8.92 14.53 -13.35
CA GLN A 10 -9.91 14.88 -12.33
C GLN A 10 -11.28 14.32 -12.70
N ASP A 11 -11.74 14.56 -13.91
CA ASP A 11 -13.06 14.12 -14.38
C ASP A 11 -13.17 12.58 -14.41
N ALA A 12 -12.07 11.87 -14.70
CA ALA A 12 -12.09 10.41 -14.78
C ALA A 12 -11.91 9.71 -13.42
N PHE A 13 -11.11 10.27 -12.50
CA PHE A 13 -10.65 9.56 -11.30
C PHE A 13 -10.94 10.27 -9.98
N TRP A 14 -11.55 11.44 -9.99
CA TRP A 14 -11.99 12.17 -8.82
C TRP A 14 -13.51 12.33 -8.79
N PRO A 15 -14.12 12.13 -7.61
CA PRO A 15 -13.52 11.68 -6.35
C PRO A 15 -13.04 10.22 -6.43
N GLY A 16 -11.84 9.92 -5.89
CA GLY A 16 -11.31 8.57 -5.98
C GLY A 16 -9.85 8.41 -5.51
N PRO A 17 -9.27 7.23 -5.81
CA PRO A 17 -7.96 6.83 -5.30
C PRO A 17 -6.79 7.28 -6.18
N LEU A 18 -6.85 8.49 -6.74
CA LEU A 18 -5.75 9.10 -7.47
C LEU A 18 -5.23 10.34 -6.74
N THR A 19 -3.95 10.39 -6.44
CA THR A 19 -3.23 11.55 -5.93
C THR A 19 -2.38 12.14 -7.05
N MET A 20 -2.53 13.43 -7.32
CA MET A 20 -1.78 14.15 -8.33
C MET A 20 -0.78 15.09 -7.67
N ILE A 21 0.48 15.03 -8.09
CA ILE A 21 1.51 16.01 -7.72
C ILE A 21 1.54 17.09 -8.80
N VAL A 22 1.38 18.33 -8.34
CA VAL A 22 1.39 19.53 -9.18
C VAL A 22 2.27 20.62 -8.55
N TRP A 23 2.65 21.62 -9.30
CA TRP A 23 3.32 22.80 -8.75
C TRP A 23 2.40 23.51 -7.76
N LYS A 24 2.91 23.82 -6.57
CA LYS A 24 2.14 24.57 -5.58
C LYS A 24 2.09 26.07 -5.94
N ASN A 25 1.09 26.74 -5.46
CA ASN A 25 1.04 28.19 -5.42
C ASN A 25 1.45 28.71 -4.02
N GLU A 26 1.50 30.01 -3.87
CA GLU A 26 1.88 30.68 -2.62
C GLU A 26 0.93 30.44 -1.44
N LYS A 27 -0.33 30.00 -1.71
CA LYS A 27 -1.31 29.68 -0.66
C LYS A 27 -1.01 28.38 0.07
N VAL A 28 -0.20 27.51 -0.51
CA VAL A 28 0.19 26.24 0.11
C VAL A 28 1.50 26.46 0.88
N PRO A 29 1.52 26.34 2.22
CA PRO A 29 2.73 26.56 3.01
C PRO A 29 3.74 25.43 2.81
N TYR A 30 5.03 25.73 2.95
CA TYR A 30 6.11 24.77 2.81
C TYR A 30 6.10 23.68 3.88
N GLU A 31 5.55 23.98 5.05
CA GLU A 31 5.37 23.01 6.14
C GLU A 31 4.48 21.86 5.70
N THR A 32 3.45 22.13 4.90
CA THR A 32 2.54 21.11 4.34
C THR A 32 3.22 20.23 3.29
N THR A 33 4.18 20.80 2.52
CA THR A 33 4.84 20.10 1.41
C THR A 33 6.20 19.51 1.81
N GLY A 34 6.60 19.64 3.06
CA GLY A 34 7.94 19.22 3.52
C GLY A 34 9.08 19.99 2.84
N GLY A 35 8.82 21.26 2.49
CA GLY A 35 9.78 22.16 1.84
C GLY A 35 9.88 21.99 0.32
N MET A 36 8.96 21.25 -0.30
CA MET A 36 8.94 21.08 -1.77
C MET A 36 8.11 22.17 -2.45
N ASP A 37 8.46 22.52 -3.69
CA ASP A 37 7.70 23.43 -4.56
C ASP A 37 6.48 22.76 -5.21
N THR A 38 6.23 21.51 -4.89
CA THR A 38 5.11 20.72 -5.38
C THR A 38 4.19 20.33 -4.24
N VAL A 39 2.93 20.07 -4.56
CA VAL A 39 1.91 19.58 -3.62
C VAL A 39 1.19 18.38 -4.18
N ALA A 40 0.95 17.38 -3.31
CA ALA A 40 0.16 16.20 -3.64
C ALA A 40 -1.30 16.44 -3.24
N ILE A 41 -2.23 16.36 -4.19
CA ILE A 41 -3.65 16.64 -3.99
C ILE A 41 -4.47 15.42 -4.37
N ARG A 42 -5.49 15.12 -3.55
CA ARG A 42 -6.48 14.08 -3.82
C ARG A 42 -7.87 14.54 -3.39
N MET A 43 -8.89 14.18 -4.15
CA MET A 43 -10.29 14.28 -3.74
C MET A 43 -10.78 12.87 -3.34
N PRO A 44 -11.02 12.59 -2.06
CA PRO A 44 -11.48 11.28 -1.62
C PRO A 44 -12.94 11.03 -2.06
N ASN A 45 -13.34 9.77 -2.20
CA ASN A 45 -14.72 9.39 -2.50
C ASN A 45 -15.50 8.89 -1.25
N HIS A 46 -14.88 8.88 -0.08
CA HIS A 46 -15.52 8.45 1.15
C HIS A 46 -16.46 9.53 1.70
N PRO A 47 -17.74 9.23 1.97
CA PRO A 47 -18.73 10.26 2.33
C PRO A 47 -18.37 11.02 3.62
N VAL A 48 -17.86 10.33 4.64
CA VAL A 48 -17.43 10.98 5.90
C VAL A 48 -16.25 11.92 5.66
N ALA A 49 -15.27 11.50 4.84
CA ALA A 49 -14.12 12.34 4.52
C ALA A 49 -14.53 13.58 3.70
N LEU A 50 -15.43 13.41 2.72
CA LEU A 50 -15.96 14.54 1.95
C LEU A 50 -16.74 15.51 2.82
N ALA A 51 -17.63 15.01 3.68
CA ALA A 51 -18.38 15.84 4.61
C ALA A 51 -17.46 16.62 5.57
N LEU A 52 -16.40 15.97 6.09
CA LEU A 52 -15.43 16.64 6.94
C LEU A 52 -14.69 17.77 6.22
N ILE A 53 -14.29 17.57 4.96
CA ILE A 53 -13.64 18.61 4.15
C ILE A 53 -14.60 19.77 3.88
N ASP A 54 -15.83 19.48 3.52
CA ASP A 54 -16.85 20.47 3.19
C ASP A 54 -17.23 21.32 4.41
N GLU A 55 -17.57 20.67 5.52
CA GLU A 55 -17.96 21.33 6.77
C GLU A 55 -16.80 22.12 7.42
N SER A 56 -15.56 21.67 7.26
CA SER A 56 -14.39 22.40 7.76
C SER A 56 -14.07 23.66 6.94
N GLY A 57 -14.52 23.75 5.72
CA GLY A 57 -14.24 24.84 4.78
C GLY A 57 -12.77 25.00 4.42
N CYS A 58 -11.94 23.97 4.66
CA CYS A 58 -10.51 24.02 4.40
C CYS A 58 -9.97 22.71 3.78
N MET A 59 -8.79 22.80 3.17
CA MET A 59 -8.06 21.61 2.72
C MET A 59 -7.38 20.96 3.92
N ILE A 60 -7.40 19.62 3.95
CA ILE A 60 -6.88 18.83 5.07
C ILE A 60 -5.59 18.14 4.66
N ALA A 61 -4.51 18.37 5.41
CA ALA A 61 -3.29 17.59 5.29
C ALA A 61 -3.48 16.24 5.99
N ALA A 62 -3.45 15.14 5.21
CA ALA A 62 -3.84 13.82 5.69
C ALA A 62 -2.76 12.76 5.42
N PRO A 63 -1.88 12.48 6.38
CA PRO A 63 -1.05 11.28 6.37
C PRO A 63 -1.88 10.03 6.73
N SER A 64 -1.28 8.83 6.62
CA SER A 64 -1.89 7.63 7.20
C SER A 64 -1.96 7.72 8.73
N ALA A 65 -3.10 7.30 9.31
CA ALA A 65 -3.39 7.43 10.74
C ALA A 65 -2.78 6.28 11.57
N ASN A 66 -1.45 6.11 11.49
CA ASN A 66 -0.70 5.06 12.21
C ASN A 66 0.64 5.60 12.72
N THR A 67 1.26 4.88 13.64
CA THR A 67 2.68 5.11 13.97
C THR A 67 3.56 4.71 12.80
N SER A 68 4.62 5.50 12.56
CA SER A 68 5.52 5.33 11.40
C SER A 68 6.07 3.91 11.28
N GLY A 69 6.09 3.37 10.07
CA GLY A 69 6.63 2.06 9.75
C GLY A 69 5.63 0.90 9.82
N LYS A 70 4.56 1.02 10.62
CA LYS A 70 3.52 -0.01 10.73
C LYS A 70 2.65 -0.12 9.47
N PRO A 71 1.94 -1.25 9.28
CA PRO A 71 0.92 -1.37 8.25
C PRO A 71 -0.13 -0.27 8.36
N SER A 72 -0.56 0.30 7.22
CA SER A 72 -1.58 1.35 7.22
C SER A 72 -2.89 0.84 7.84
N PRO A 73 -3.64 1.68 8.60
CA PRO A 73 -4.90 1.28 9.20
C PRO A 73 -5.97 1.08 8.12
N THR A 74 -6.79 0.04 8.28
CA THR A 74 -7.90 -0.29 7.39
C THR A 74 -9.26 -0.23 8.10
N GLU A 75 -9.26 0.01 9.40
CA GLU A 75 -10.45 0.19 10.25
C GLU A 75 -10.11 1.06 11.46
N ALA A 76 -11.12 1.64 12.11
CA ALA A 76 -10.93 2.57 13.23
C ALA A 76 -10.20 1.94 14.43
N GLY A 77 -10.37 0.64 14.66
CA GLY A 77 -9.65 -0.11 15.70
C GLY A 77 -8.13 -0.04 15.54
N HIS A 78 -7.62 -0.11 14.30
CA HIS A 78 -6.19 0.03 14.02
C HIS A 78 -5.67 1.43 14.35
N VAL A 79 -6.49 2.47 14.10
CA VAL A 79 -6.14 3.86 14.45
C VAL A 79 -6.09 4.02 15.96
N ALA A 80 -7.08 3.47 16.68
CA ALA A 80 -7.12 3.51 18.14
C ALA A 80 -5.89 2.82 18.74
N LEU A 81 -5.53 1.61 18.28
CA LEU A 81 -4.34 0.90 18.76
C LEU A 81 -3.04 1.71 18.60
N ASP A 82 -2.93 2.52 17.57
CA ASP A 82 -1.71 3.27 17.29
C ASP A 82 -1.69 4.67 17.90
N LEU A 83 -2.86 5.32 18.01
CA LEU A 83 -2.96 6.75 18.31
C LEU A 83 -3.82 7.09 19.54
N ASP A 84 -4.34 6.11 20.28
CA ASP A 84 -5.07 6.39 21.52
C ASP A 84 -4.22 7.21 22.51
N GLY A 85 -4.84 8.19 23.12
CA GLY A 85 -4.18 9.16 23.99
C GLY A 85 -3.28 10.20 23.28
N LYS A 86 -3.09 10.10 21.96
CA LYS A 86 -2.28 11.04 21.14
C LYS A 86 -3.12 12.00 20.31
N ILE A 87 -4.37 11.61 20.03
CA ILE A 87 -5.33 12.40 19.25
C ILE A 87 -6.65 12.50 20.03
N PRO A 88 -7.39 13.61 19.88
CA PRO A 88 -8.60 13.85 20.67
C PRO A 88 -9.83 13.07 20.17
N MET A 89 -9.85 12.64 18.90
CA MET A 89 -11.05 12.05 18.28
C MET A 89 -10.70 11.16 17.10
N ILE A 90 -11.48 10.11 16.93
CA ILE A 90 -11.49 9.24 15.74
C ILE A 90 -12.92 9.25 15.19
N LEU A 91 -13.06 9.59 13.90
CA LEU A 91 -14.32 9.44 13.18
C LEU A 91 -14.29 8.08 12.47
N ASP A 92 -15.13 7.16 12.94
CA ASP A 92 -15.21 5.82 12.32
C ASP A 92 -16.14 5.87 11.11
N GLY A 93 -15.57 5.77 9.93
CA GLY A 93 -16.28 5.67 8.66
C GLY A 93 -16.51 4.22 8.20
N GLY A 94 -16.21 3.24 9.03
CA GLY A 94 -16.21 1.82 8.68
C GLY A 94 -14.90 1.35 8.03
N PRO A 95 -14.83 0.07 7.66
CA PRO A 95 -13.65 -0.51 7.02
C PRO A 95 -13.41 0.08 5.63
N VAL A 96 -12.13 0.18 5.23
CA VAL A 96 -11.76 0.71 3.91
C VAL A 96 -12.19 -0.22 2.77
N GLY A 97 -12.62 0.35 1.65
CA GLY A 97 -13.08 -0.43 0.49
C GLY A 97 -11.94 -1.03 -0.34
N ILE A 98 -10.82 -0.31 -0.50
CA ILE A 98 -9.70 -0.69 -1.38
C ILE A 98 -8.57 -1.37 -0.61
N GLY A 99 -8.19 -0.88 0.56
CA GLY A 99 -7.20 -1.48 1.44
C GLY A 99 -5.75 -1.04 1.23
N ILE A 100 -5.41 -0.48 0.08
CA ILE A 100 -4.10 0.09 -0.23
C ILE A 100 -4.22 1.58 -0.56
N GLU A 101 -3.11 2.31 -0.42
CA GLU A 101 -3.09 3.74 -0.66
C GLU A 101 -3.30 4.08 -2.14
N SER A 102 -3.75 5.32 -2.38
CA SER A 102 -3.96 5.88 -3.72
C SER A 102 -2.72 5.79 -4.60
N THR A 103 -2.94 5.65 -5.90
CA THR A 103 -1.90 5.88 -6.91
C THR A 103 -1.42 7.33 -6.80
N ILE A 104 -0.10 7.54 -6.85
CA ILE A 104 0.49 8.88 -6.93
C ILE A 104 1.12 9.06 -8.31
N ILE A 105 0.67 10.09 -9.02
CA ILE A 105 1.23 10.50 -10.31
C ILE A 105 1.84 11.90 -10.22
N ASP A 106 3.08 12.05 -10.70
CA ASP A 106 3.76 13.33 -10.83
C ASP A 106 3.44 13.95 -12.20
N LEU A 107 2.85 15.14 -12.20
CA LEU A 107 2.46 15.91 -13.37
C LEU A 107 3.35 17.13 -13.58
N THR A 108 4.43 17.26 -12.85
CA THR A 108 5.37 18.38 -12.96
C THR A 108 6.43 18.17 -14.04
N GLU A 109 6.59 16.93 -14.50
CA GLU A 109 7.51 16.54 -15.56
C GLU A 109 6.80 16.54 -16.94
N LYS A 110 7.61 16.55 -18.01
CA LYS A 110 7.10 16.54 -19.39
C LYS A 110 6.28 15.29 -19.71
N VAL A 111 6.68 14.14 -19.16
CA VAL A 111 5.98 12.86 -19.27
C VAL A 111 5.48 12.51 -17.87
N PRO A 112 4.19 12.26 -17.69
CA PRO A 112 3.64 11.89 -16.39
C PRO A 112 4.30 10.63 -15.82
N MET A 113 4.55 10.60 -14.52
CA MET A 113 5.26 9.52 -13.87
C MET A 113 4.54 9.02 -12.62
N ILE A 114 4.28 7.72 -12.54
CA ILE A 114 3.76 7.07 -11.33
C ILE A 114 4.89 6.95 -10.32
N LEU A 115 4.73 7.58 -9.16
CA LEU A 115 5.65 7.52 -8.02
C LEU A 115 5.24 6.49 -6.97
N ARG A 116 3.97 6.10 -6.96
CA ARG A 116 3.44 5.02 -6.12
C ARG A 116 2.32 4.31 -6.86
N PRO A 117 2.47 3.02 -7.19
CA PRO A 117 1.38 2.26 -7.80
C PRO A 117 0.25 2.04 -6.78
N GLY A 118 -0.99 2.05 -7.25
CA GLY A 118 -2.20 1.86 -6.45
C GLY A 118 -3.32 1.29 -7.30
N TYR A 119 -4.57 1.53 -6.90
CA TYR A 119 -5.74 1.02 -7.61
C TYR A 119 -5.88 1.55 -9.03
N ILE A 120 -5.53 2.82 -9.26
CA ILE A 120 -5.49 3.39 -10.61
C ILE A 120 -4.18 2.96 -11.27
N THR A 121 -4.30 2.13 -12.31
CA THR A 121 -3.15 1.54 -13.00
C THR A 121 -2.58 2.46 -14.08
N LYS A 122 -1.38 2.12 -14.57
CA LYS A 122 -0.74 2.81 -15.69
C LYS A 122 -1.64 2.80 -16.93
N GLU A 123 -2.21 1.65 -17.26
CA GLU A 123 -3.07 1.44 -18.41
C GLU A 123 -4.33 2.33 -18.35
N MET A 124 -4.98 2.41 -17.18
CA MET A 124 -6.12 3.29 -16.96
C MET A 124 -5.76 4.77 -17.16
N LEU A 125 -4.57 5.18 -16.72
CA LEU A 125 -4.08 6.53 -16.91
C LEU A 125 -3.78 6.83 -18.37
N GLU A 126 -3.10 5.92 -19.08
CA GLU A 126 -2.78 6.05 -20.50
C GLU A 126 -4.03 6.10 -21.38
N GLU A 127 -5.04 5.30 -21.06
CA GLU A 127 -6.34 5.31 -21.77
C GLU A 127 -7.03 6.68 -21.68
N VAL A 128 -7.06 7.28 -20.49
CA VAL A 128 -7.70 8.60 -20.29
C VAL A 128 -6.89 9.73 -20.91
N LEU A 129 -5.57 9.63 -20.88
CA LEU A 129 -4.68 10.70 -21.34
C LEU A 129 -4.42 10.66 -22.84
N GLY A 130 -4.40 9.46 -23.42
CA GLY A 130 -3.94 9.24 -24.80
C GLY A 130 -2.45 9.46 -24.98
N GLU A 131 -1.64 9.35 -23.91
CA GLU A 131 -0.20 9.52 -23.92
C GLU A 131 0.50 8.54 -22.97
N GLU A 132 1.80 8.34 -23.16
CA GLU A 132 2.63 7.48 -22.31
C GLU A 132 2.68 7.98 -20.88
N VAL A 133 2.52 7.06 -19.91
CA VAL A 133 2.76 7.26 -18.49
C VAL A 133 3.95 6.39 -18.06
N ARG A 134 4.92 6.98 -17.38
CA ARG A 134 6.09 6.24 -16.88
C ARG A 134 5.90 5.80 -15.45
N ILE A 135 6.63 4.78 -15.06
CA ILE A 135 6.76 4.34 -13.67
C ILE A 135 8.14 4.72 -13.17
N ASP A 136 8.24 5.30 -11.99
CA ASP A 136 9.54 5.67 -11.41
C ASP A 136 10.40 4.40 -11.26
N PRO A 137 11.63 4.39 -11.81
CA PRO A 137 12.54 3.24 -11.71
C PRO A 137 12.82 2.82 -10.26
N GLY A 138 12.74 3.74 -9.30
CA GLY A 138 12.92 3.45 -7.87
C GLY A 138 11.79 2.59 -7.26
N ILE A 139 10.67 2.39 -7.98
CA ILE A 139 9.61 1.46 -7.57
C ILE A 139 10.01 0.02 -7.91
N ILE A 140 10.72 -0.16 -9.04
CA ILE A 140 11.10 -1.46 -9.56
C ILE A 140 12.46 -1.90 -9.00
N ALA A 141 13.38 -0.96 -8.78
CA ALA A 141 14.71 -1.22 -8.26
C ALA A 141 14.81 -0.89 -6.76
N SER A 142 15.32 -1.82 -5.97
CA SER A 142 15.54 -1.64 -4.52
C SER A 142 16.63 -0.58 -4.18
N ASP A 143 17.34 -0.07 -5.18
CA ASP A 143 18.59 0.69 -5.01
C ASP A 143 18.53 2.08 -5.67
N SER A 144 17.67 2.96 -5.19
CA SER A 144 17.64 4.35 -5.66
C SER A 144 18.34 5.28 -4.65
N THR A 145 19.42 5.89 -5.10
CA THR A 145 20.14 6.96 -4.36
C THR A 145 19.42 8.30 -4.40
N LYS A 146 18.34 8.41 -5.16
CA LYS A 146 17.57 9.66 -5.32
C LYS A 146 16.72 10.00 -4.09
N LYS A 147 16.57 11.29 -3.81
CA LYS A 147 15.69 11.81 -2.76
C LYS A 147 14.24 11.43 -3.09
N PRO A 148 13.49 10.79 -2.17
CA PRO A 148 12.11 10.39 -2.43
C PRO A 148 11.21 11.60 -2.65
N LYS A 149 10.40 11.57 -3.71
CA LYS A 149 9.41 12.61 -4.05
C LYS A 149 8.03 12.37 -3.41
N ALA A 150 7.82 11.19 -2.80
CA ALA A 150 6.54 10.83 -2.18
C ALA A 150 6.74 9.94 -0.94
N PRO A 151 5.79 9.94 0.01
CA PRO A 151 5.81 9.05 1.17
C PRO A 151 5.86 7.57 0.79
N GLY A 152 6.60 6.76 1.55
CA GLY A 152 6.68 5.31 1.35
C GLY A 152 7.55 4.85 0.18
N MET A 153 8.39 5.71 -0.39
CA MET A 153 9.29 5.33 -1.49
C MET A 153 10.60 4.67 -1.02
N LYS A 154 11.07 4.93 0.19
CA LYS A 154 12.31 4.37 0.75
C LYS A 154 12.05 3.67 2.09
N TYR A 155 12.90 2.71 2.42
CA TYR A 155 12.96 1.97 3.69
C TYR A 155 11.87 0.88 3.87
N LYS A 156 12.12 -0.04 4.82
CA LYS A 156 11.13 -0.99 5.33
C LYS A 156 9.93 -0.18 5.83
N HIS A 157 8.77 -0.40 5.23
CA HIS A 157 7.55 0.36 5.49
C HIS A 157 6.37 -0.62 5.44
N TYR A 158 5.29 -0.32 6.14
CA TYR A 158 4.13 -1.22 6.25
C TYR A 158 4.46 -2.55 6.94
N ALA A 159 5.58 -2.60 7.69
CA ALA A 159 6.11 -3.83 8.22
C ALA A 159 5.39 -4.26 9.50
N PRO A 160 5.03 -5.55 9.63
CA PRO A 160 4.69 -6.15 10.91
C PRO A 160 5.94 -6.19 11.82
N LYS A 161 5.74 -6.53 13.10
CA LYS A 161 6.83 -6.66 14.07
C LYS A 161 7.76 -7.81 13.70
N ALA A 162 7.17 -8.96 13.31
CA ALA A 162 7.94 -10.12 12.87
C ALA A 162 8.58 -9.92 11.49
N ASP A 163 9.65 -10.63 11.22
CA ASP A 163 10.24 -10.63 9.89
C ASP A 163 9.33 -11.35 8.90
N LEU A 164 9.01 -10.63 7.82
CA LEU A 164 8.25 -11.15 6.69
C LEU A 164 9.22 -11.51 5.55
N VAL A 165 9.03 -12.70 4.99
CA VAL A 165 9.79 -13.19 3.83
C VAL A 165 8.82 -13.66 2.76
N LEU A 166 9.04 -13.23 1.51
CA LEU A 166 8.27 -13.68 0.36
C LEU A 166 8.93 -14.91 -0.25
N VAL A 167 8.12 -15.85 -0.71
CA VAL A 167 8.58 -16.99 -1.52
C VAL A 167 7.93 -16.88 -2.89
N GLU A 168 8.74 -16.90 -3.93
CA GLU A 168 8.31 -16.64 -5.32
C GLU A 168 8.73 -17.77 -6.23
N GLY A 169 7.79 -18.27 -7.04
CA GLY A 169 8.01 -19.35 -8.00
C GLY A 169 6.72 -20.07 -8.36
N GLU A 170 6.86 -21.29 -8.87
CA GLU A 170 5.70 -22.14 -9.14
C GLU A 170 5.02 -22.57 -7.83
N GLN A 171 3.68 -22.66 -7.83
CA GLN A 171 2.88 -22.84 -6.62
C GLN A 171 3.33 -24.04 -5.79
N GLU A 172 3.59 -25.20 -6.42
CA GLU A 172 4.01 -26.40 -5.69
C GLU A 172 5.37 -26.21 -4.99
N ALA A 173 6.32 -25.55 -5.65
CA ALA A 173 7.63 -25.24 -5.09
C ALA A 173 7.53 -24.22 -3.95
N VAL A 174 6.70 -23.20 -4.11
CA VAL A 174 6.42 -22.19 -3.07
C VAL A 174 5.85 -22.85 -1.81
N VAL A 175 4.83 -23.69 -1.95
CA VAL A 175 4.23 -24.43 -0.83
C VAL A 175 5.24 -25.33 -0.14
N ALA A 176 6.05 -26.06 -0.91
CA ALA A 176 7.08 -26.95 -0.35
C ALA A 176 8.13 -26.19 0.45
N GLU A 177 8.63 -25.08 -0.09
CA GLU A 177 9.64 -24.25 0.57
C GLU A 177 9.09 -23.57 1.82
N ILE A 178 7.91 -22.93 1.75
CA ILE A 178 7.28 -22.30 2.92
C ILE A 178 7.11 -23.34 4.03
N ASN A 179 6.60 -24.55 3.74
CA ASN A 179 6.45 -25.60 4.74
C ASN A 179 7.80 -26.07 5.31
N ALA A 180 8.88 -26.09 4.52
CA ALA A 180 10.22 -26.40 5.00
C ALA A 180 10.73 -25.32 5.98
N LEU A 181 10.55 -24.05 5.63
CA LEU A 181 10.91 -22.92 6.47
C LEU A 181 10.09 -22.87 7.77
N VAL A 182 8.79 -23.15 7.70
CA VAL A 182 7.89 -23.26 8.85
C VAL A 182 8.40 -24.33 9.82
N ARG A 183 8.62 -25.57 9.34
CA ARG A 183 9.13 -26.67 10.18
C ARG A 183 10.46 -26.32 10.86
N LYS A 184 11.36 -25.66 10.13
CA LYS A 184 12.66 -25.21 10.66
C LYS A 184 12.49 -24.21 11.81
N LYS A 185 11.59 -23.25 11.67
CA LYS A 185 11.32 -22.25 12.72
C LYS A 185 10.61 -22.85 13.91
N GLN A 186 9.60 -23.70 13.69
CA GLN A 186 8.88 -24.40 14.76
C GLN A 186 9.79 -25.35 15.55
N ALA A 187 10.73 -26.03 14.89
CA ALA A 187 11.73 -26.84 15.56
C ALA A 187 12.67 -26.03 16.49
N ALA A 188 12.80 -24.72 16.23
CA ALA A 188 13.50 -23.77 17.10
C ALA A 188 12.59 -23.15 18.18
N GLY A 189 11.34 -23.61 18.33
CA GLY A 189 10.37 -23.10 19.30
C GLY A 189 9.73 -21.77 18.93
N LEU A 190 9.81 -21.34 17.66
CA LEU A 190 9.27 -20.09 17.18
C LEU A 190 7.86 -20.27 16.59
N LYS A 191 6.99 -19.30 16.80
CA LYS A 191 5.65 -19.23 16.20
C LYS A 191 5.73 -18.65 14.80
N VAL A 192 5.07 -19.28 13.85
CA VAL A 192 5.12 -18.91 12.44
C VAL A 192 3.74 -18.61 11.90
N GLY A 193 3.63 -17.46 11.20
CA GLY A 193 2.47 -17.08 10.38
C GLY A 193 2.73 -17.32 8.91
N VAL A 194 1.68 -17.69 8.17
CA VAL A 194 1.70 -17.80 6.71
C VAL A 194 0.54 -17.01 6.11
N VAL A 195 0.85 -16.15 5.14
CA VAL A 195 -0.15 -15.50 4.27
C VAL A 195 -0.33 -16.39 3.05
N ALA A 196 -1.51 -16.97 2.93
CA ALA A 196 -1.90 -17.88 1.87
C ALA A 196 -3.01 -17.31 1.00
N THR A 197 -3.32 -17.97 -0.10
CA THR A 197 -4.58 -17.76 -0.85
C THR A 197 -5.61 -18.81 -0.46
N ASP A 198 -6.87 -18.61 -0.84
CA ASP A 198 -7.95 -19.58 -0.62
C ASP A 198 -7.61 -20.95 -1.23
N GLU A 199 -6.84 -20.96 -2.34
CA GLU A 199 -6.41 -22.16 -3.03
C GLU A 199 -5.31 -22.94 -2.30
N THR A 200 -4.52 -22.28 -1.46
CA THR A 200 -3.33 -22.88 -0.83
C THR A 200 -3.39 -22.94 0.69
N GLU A 201 -4.38 -22.31 1.34
CA GLU A 201 -4.50 -22.25 2.80
C GLU A 201 -4.36 -23.64 3.46
N SER A 202 -5.06 -24.63 2.95
CA SER A 202 -5.07 -26.00 3.49
C SER A 202 -3.75 -26.77 3.30
N LEU A 203 -2.82 -26.24 2.50
CA LEU A 203 -1.55 -26.88 2.17
C LEU A 203 -0.43 -26.50 3.16
N TYR A 204 -0.64 -25.49 4.00
CA TYR A 204 0.35 -25.02 4.97
C TYR A 204 0.13 -25.57 6.37
N GLN A 205 1.25 -25.77 7.11
CA GLN A 205 1.27 -26.35 8.45
C GLN A 205 1.95 -25.40 9.45
N ALA A 206 1.55 -24.13 9.44
CA ALA A 206 2.05 -23.11 10.36
C ALA A 206 1.18 -22.99 11.62
N ASP A 207 1.65 -22.23 12.62
CA ASP A 207 0.85 -21.93 13.83
C ASP A 207 -0.37 -21.07 13.47
N TYR A 208 -0.21 -20.18 12.50
CA TYR A 208 -1.27 -19.35 11.97
C TYR A 208 -1.18 -19.32 10.44
N VAL A 209 -2.21 -19.81 9.78
CA VAL A 209 -2.38 -19.68 8.32
C VAL A 209 -3.57 -18.78 8.08
N VAL A 210 -3.39 -17.72 7.32
CA VAL A 210 -4.45 -16.74 7.03
C VAL A 210 -4.58 -16.57 5.53
N THR A 211 -5.79 -16.75 5.03
CA THR A 211 -6.08 -16.46 3.64
C THR A 211 -6.27 -14.96 3.41
N ILE A 212 -5.63 -14.45 2.36
CA ILE A 212 -5.78 -13.07 1.90
C ILE A 212 -6.94 -12.93 0.90
N GLY A 213 -7.48 -14.05 0.44
CA GLY A 213 -8.53 -14.19 -0.57
C GLY A 213 -8.12 -15.09 -1.71
N ALA A 214 -9.04 -15.32 -2.65
CA ALA A 214 -8.73 -16.08 -3.86
C ALA A 214 -7.66 -15.36 -4.70
N ARG A 215 -6.73 -16.11 -5.29
CA ARG A 215 -5.64 -15.56 -6.12
C ARG A 215 -6.15 -14.71 -7.30
N SER A 216 -7.32 -15.02 -7.82
CA SER A 216 -7.98 -14.26 -8.89
C SER A 216 -8.70 -12.99 -8.40
N ASP A 217 -8.94 -12.82 -7.10
CA ASP A 217 -9.61 -11.65 -6.51
C ASP A 217 -8.58 -10.64 -5.97
N GLU A 218 -8.00 -9.86 -6.89
CA GLU A 218 -7.03 -8.82 -6.56
C GLU A 218 -7.58 -7.76 -5.61
N ASP A 219 -8.88 -7.47 -5.69
CA ASP A 219 -9.54 -6.47 -4.83
C ASP A 219 -9.63 -6.98 -3.38
N ALA A 220 -9.92 -8.27 -3.19
CA ALA A 220 -9.87 -8.89 -1.86
C ALA A 220 -8.45 -8.90 -1.30
N ILE A 221 -7.46 -9.31 -2.10
CA ILE A 221 -6.05 -9.33 -1.70
C ILE A 221 -5.59 -7.93 -1.25
N ALA A 222 -5.87 -6.90 -2.05
CA ALA A 222 -5.52 -5.52 -1.68
C ALA A 222 -6.20 -5.08 -0.38
N ARG A 223 -7.46 -5.41 -0.19
CA ARG A 223 -8.27 -5.03 0.98
C ARG A 223 -7.79 -5.67 2.27
N HIS A 224 -7.35 -6.92 2.20
CA HIS A 224 -6.97 -7.69 3.38
C HIS A 224 -5.50 -7.55 3.77
N LEU A 225 -4.63 -7.11 2.85
CA LEU A 225 -3.18 -7.09 3.04
C LEU A 225 -2.73 -6.49 4.38
N TYR A 226 -3.09 -5.26 4.68
CA TYR A 226 -2.64 -4.60 5.90
C TYR A 226 -3.33 -5.13 7.16
N LYS A 227 -4.58 -5.55 7.04
CA LYS A 227 -5.31 -6.16 8.14
C LYS A 227 -4.60 -7.42 8.62
N ILE A 228 -4.27 -8.32 7.71
CA ILE A 228 -3.58 -9.58 8.01
C ILE A 228 -2.20 -9.33 8.62
N LEU A 229 -1.42 -8.37 8.11
CA LEU A 229 -0.13 -8.04 8.69
C LEU A 229 -0.24 -7.53 10.13
N ARG A 230 -1.35 -6.83 10.48
CA ARG A 230 -1.63 -6.42 11.86
C ARG A 230 -2.09 -7.58 12.75
N GLU A 231 -2.89 -8.49 12.23
CA GLU A 231 -3.34 -9.70 12.96
C GLU A 231 -2.15 -10.54 13.41
N PHE A 232 -1.11 -10.69 12.59
CA PHE A 232 0.12 -11.37 13.00
C PHE A 232 0.84 -10.66 14.16
N ASP A 233 0.77 -9.33 14.22
CA ASP A 233 1.30 -8.57 15.35
C ASP A 233 0.54 -8.86 16.66
N ASP A 234 -0.80 -9.04 16.57
CA ASP A 234 -1.66 -9.35 17.72
C ASP A 234 -1.42 -10.78 18.24
N TRP A 235 -1.14 -11.72 17.33
CA TRP A 235 -0.82 -13.12 17.69
C TRP A 235 0.62 -13.32 18.14
N ASN A 236 1.46 -12.28 18.07
CA ASN A 236 2.87 -12.30 18.45
C ASN A 236 3.62 -13.45 17.78
N VAL A 237 3.52 -13.57 16.47
CA VAL A 237 4.33 -14.50 15.67
C VAL A 237 5.78 -14.01 15.61
N ASP A 238 6.72 -14.94 15.48
CA ASP A 238 8.15 -14.65 15.40
C ASP A 238 8.65 -14.52 13.95
N ALA A 239 7.97 -15.15 13.01
CA ALA A 239 8.27 -15.09 11.58
C ALA A 239 7.01 -15.19 10.74
N ILE A 240 7.01 -14.55 9.59
CA ILE A 240 5.90 -14.58 8.62
C ILE A 240 6.45 -14.96 7.26
N TYR A 241 5.81 -15.91 6.60
CA TYR A 241 6.06 -16.24 5.19
C TYR A 241 4.84 -15.91 4.35
N SER A 242 5.06 -15.44 3.13
CA SER A 242 3.97 -15.11 2.20
C SER A 242 4.30 -15.61 0.81
N GLU A 243 3.27 -16.04 0.10
CA GLU A 243 3.32 -16.18 -1.35
C GLU A 243 3.48 -14.81 -2.02
N SER A 244 3.88 -14.79 -3.29
CA SER A 244 3.84 -13.60 -4.13
C SER A 244 2.51 -13.48 -4.88
N PHE A 245 2.10 -12.26 -5.19
CA PHE A 245 0.82 -11.92 -5.81
C PHE A 245 1.02 -11.10 -7.09
N ALA A 246 1.90 -11.55 -7.99
CA ALA A 246 2.12 -10.93 -9.29
C ALA A 246 0.89 -11.16 -10.19
N THR A 247 -0.08 -10.26 -10.10
CA THR A 247 -1.34 -10.31 -10.84
C THR A 247 -1.42 -9.16 -11.86
N PRO A 248 -2.25 -9.28 -12.92
CA PRO A 248 -2.16 -8.38 -14.08
C PRO A 248 -2.62 -6.94 -13.83
N ARG A 249 -3.58 -6.68 -12.90
CA ARG A 249 -4.15 -5.34 -12.69
C ARG A 249 -3.44 -4.55 -11.58
N ILE A 250 -3.81 -4.83 -10.34
CA ILE A 250 -3.28 -4.12 -9.16
C ILE A 250 -2.16 -4.88 -8.46
N GLY A 251 -1.73 -6.02 -9.02
CA GLY A 251 -0.65 -6.84 -8.47
C GLY A 251 0.64 -6.08 -8.27
N GLN A 252 1.00 -5.16 -9.17
CA GLN A 252 2.16 -4.29 -8.96
C GLN A 252 2.04 -3.44 -7.69
N ALA A 253 0.83 -2.94 -7.40
CA ALA A 253 0.58 -2.17 -6.19
C ALA A 253 0.66 -3.04 -4.94
N ILE A 254 0.07 -4.24 -4.97
CA ILE A 254 0.12 -5.23 -3.88
C ILE A 254 1.57 -5.62 -3.59
N MET A 255 2.31 -6.04 -4.63
CA MET A 255 3.70 -6.46 -4.49
C MET A 255 4.61 -5.33 -4.01
N ASN A 256 4.38 -4.09 -4.45
CA ASN A 256 5.14 -2.94 -3.95
C ASN A 256 5.02 -2.77 -2.43
N ARG A 257 3.82 -2.99 -1.85
CA ARG A 257 3.59 -2.93 -0.39
C ARG A 257 4.21 -4.13 0.32
N LEU A 258 3.99 -5.29 -0.22
CA LEU A 258 4.46 -6.54 0.37
C LEU A 258 5.99 -6.62 0.39
N LEU A 259 6.66 -6.24 -0.70
CA LEU A 259 8.13 -6.16 -0.78
C LEU A 259 8.69 -5.15 0.24
N LYS A 260 8.05 -4.00 0.41
CA LYS A 260 8.47 -3.01 1.42
C LYS A 260 8.24 -3.51 2.84
N ALA A 261 7.14 -4.21 3.10
CA ALA A 261 6.87 -4.85 4.39
C ALA A 261 7.92 -5.93 4.70
N ALA A 262 8.33 -6.69 3.69
CA ALA A 262 9.36 -7.72 3.79
C ALA A 262 10.79 -7.16 3.81
N GLY A 263 10.99 -5.84 3.64
CA GLY A 263 12.33 -5.28 3.48
C GLY A 263 13.08 -5.87 2.30
N HIS A 264 12.35 -6.21 1.22
CA HIS A 264 12.85 -6.87 0.00
C HIS A 264 13.44 -8.27 0.21
N GLN A 265 13.07 -8.97 1.29
CA GLN A 265 13.45 -10.36 1.49
C GLN A 265 12.57 -11.26 0.62
N VAL A 266 13.16 -11.85 -0.42
CA VAL A 266 12.50 -12.76 -1.37
C VAL A 266 13.35 -14.01 -1.54
N ILE A 267 12.72 -15.17 -1.49
CA ILE A 267 13.32 -16.48 -1.79
C ILE A 267 12.71 -16.98 -3.09
N PRO A 268 13.48 -17.00 -4.19
CA PRO A 268 13.05 -17.62 -5.43
C PRO A 268 13.17 -19.15 -5.35
N VAL A 269 12.18 -19.88 -5.89
CA VAL A 269 12.12 -21.35 -5.94
C VAL A 269 11.69 -21.88 -7.30
#